data_a43c05e7f5196c202aa47f0bc55851d6
#
_entry.id   a43c05e7f5196c202aa47f0bc55851d6
#
_cell.length_a   1.000
_cell.length_b   1.000
_cell.length_c   1.000
_cell.angle_alpha   90.00
_cell.angle_beta   90.00
_cell.angle_gamma   90.00
#
_symmetry.space_group_name_H-M   'P 1'
#
loop_
_entity.id
_entity.type
_entity.pdbx_description
1 polymer ?
#
loop_
_entity_poly.entity_id
_entity_poly.type
_entity_poly.pdbx_seq_one_letter_code
_entity_poly.pdbx_strand_id
1 'polypeptide(L)'
;MTSENNEENLPASDLATGVPFNATVVSIIIRDFVHLTERLSPENLLELMSSYHERIGLQVSQHQGEITSISNHSMVVIFADIEGTEHHARRAMRFALAIAIIARQTYFWIRQTFPELGFDKFGVGIGIHTGELIVAEFGIAPHMQRVASGHAVTIASLLSIKSKGLGWNIVCSEQAFNASGQGVTISQKSTVGAVWLSQPINVVEIAVVRNHRDDAAENMATMPPLHEEVSIDRTFPLLKSVRPTIANPVGRPVIPGYQLLHPIGKGSISSVFLVKRLRDNESFALKFFNGSVSEDSEFLCRFVDEYGLLEQIIHNNVIRIYDQGVTDDALFIVLEYMAGGNLQQRIDTRAVDLDLSWRVLCDMTQALMEIHNHGIIHRDVKPENIMFRVDGESVLGDFSVAKQLHDQRRIQDPRMVVGTPYFISPEQASGDEANEQSDIYSLGAVFYNMLTGAKPYSGDTLEAIIDQHLNAPVPVLPESYQHFQPLLNKMMAKDPADRYVAQTLWQEINVLENQYEPPPDKRISLQDTSKESEQSV
;
A
#
# COMPACT_ATOMS: atom_id res chain seq x y z
N MET A 1 -35.81 -17.62 -46.16
CA MET A 1 -35.06 -16.34 -46.25
C MET A 1 -34.97 -15.81 -44.82
N THR A 2 -33.97 -16.20 -44.15
CA THR A 2 -33.61 -15.82 -42.77
C THR A 2 -32.53 -14.77 -42.87
N SER A 3 -32.84 -13.56 -42.44
CA SER A 3 -31.84 -12.48 -42.33
C SER A 3 -31.09 -12.68 -41.02
N GLU A 4 -29.85 -13.11 -41.15
CA GLU A 4 -28.85 -13.05 -40.07
C GLU A 4 -28.46 -11.59 -39.85
N ASN A 5 -28.77 -11.09 -38.66
CA ASN A 5 -28.20 -9.82 -38.16
C ASN A 5 -26.75 -10.08 -37.76
N ASN A 6 -25.83 -9.64 -38.57
CA ASN A 6 -24.43 -9.42 -38.15
C ASN A 6 -24.38 -8.16 -37.27
N GLU A 7 -24.31 -8.34 -35.98
CA GLU A 7 -23.87 -7.29 -35.06
C GLU A 7 -22.32 -7.17 -35.20
N GLU A 8 -21.89 -6.19 -36.00
CA GLU A 8 -20.47 -5.80 -36.10
C GLU A 8 -20.04 -5.13 -34.78
N ASN A 9 -19.17 -5.80 -34.04
CA ASN A 9 -18.44 -5.23 -32.89
C ASN A 9 -17.44 -4.19 -33.41
N LEU A 10 -17.71 -2.90 -33.22
CA LEU A 10 -16.86 -1.78 -33.58
C LEU A 10 -15.88 -1.44 -32.45
N PRO A 11 -14.62 -1.04 -32.73
CA PRO A 11 -13.68 -0.54 -31.72
C PRO A 11 -14.21 0.75 -31.08
N ALA A 12 -13.83 1.02 -29.81
CA ALA A 12 -14.33 2.12 -28.99
C ALA A 12 -14.15 3.52 -29.63
N SER A 13 -13.24 3.67 -30.58
CA SER A 13 -13.03 4.92 -31.37
C SER A 13 -14.10 5.15 -32.47
N ASP A 14 -14.88 4.11 -32.84
CA ASP A 14 -15.81 4.13 -33.96
C ASP A 14 -17.27 3.98 -33.52
N LEU A 15 -17.57 4.16 -32.21
CA LEU A 15 -18.94 4.19 -31.72
C LEU A 15 -19.71 5.29 -32.47
N ALA A 16 -20.58 4.86 -33.37
CA ALA A 16 -21.39 5.76 -34.19
C ALA A 16 -22.22 6.67 -33.28
N THR A 17 -22.03 7.97 -33.39
CA THR A 17 -22.81 8.96 -32.65
C THR A 17 -24.31 8.78 -32.92
N GLY A 18 -25.07 8.60 -31.83
CA GLY A 18 -26.55 8.54 -31.90
C GLY A 18 -27.15 7.14 -32.05
N VAL A 19 -26.36 6.05 -32.05
CA VAL A 19 -26.89 4.68 -32.09
C VAL A 19 -26.87 4.10 -30.66
N PRO A 20 -27.97 3.48 -30.17
CA PRO A 20 -28.01 2.80 -28.88
C PRO A 20 -27.12 1.56 -28.88
N PHE A 21 -26.34 1.37 -27.80
CA PHE A 21 -25.54 0.18 -27.57
C PHE A 21 -25.48 -0.16 -26.08
N ASN A 22 -25.11 -1.40 -25.76
CA ASN A 22 -25.00 -1.87 -24.39
C ASN A 22 -23.58 -1.64 -23.86
N ALA A 23 -23.45 -1.00 -22.68
CA ALA A 23 -22.17 -0.72 -22.05
C ALA A 23 -22.29 -0.70 -20.53
N THR A 24 -21.16 -0.72 -19.84
CA THR A 24 -21.10 -0.48 -18.40
C THR A 24 -20.67 0.96 -18.13
N VAL A 25 -21.46 1.64 -17.32
CA VAL A 25 -21.21 3.00 -16.86
C VAL A 25 -20.64 2.97 -15.45
N VAL A 26 -19.57 3.71 -15.22
CA VAL A 26 -19.03 4.01 -13.90
C VAL A 26 -19.17 5.49 -13.64
N SER A 27 -19.98 5.83 -12.64
CA SER A 27 -20.13 7.21 -12.15
C SER A 27 -19.36 7.36 -10.85
N ILE A 28 -18.50 8.36 -10.79
CA ILE A 28 -17.63 8.68 -9.64
C ILE A 28 -18.04 10.04 -9.12
N ILE A 29 -18.23 10.17 -7.81
CA ILE A 29 -18.46 11.45 -7.14
C ILE A 29 -17.50 11.60 -5.96
N ILE A 30 -16.98 12.80 -5.75
CA ILE A 30 -16.27 13.16 -4.51
C ILE A 30 -17.33 13.50 -3.46
N ARG A 31 -17.34 12.78 -2.36
CA ARG A 31 -18.26 13.03 -1.24
C ARG A 31 -17.85 14.28 -0.49
N ASP A 32 -18.85 15.02 -0.03
CA ASP A 32 -18.66 16.22 0.80
C ASP A 32 -17.72 17.27 0.14
N PHE A 33 -17.71 17.34 -1.20
CA PHE A 33 -16.87 18.26 -1.99
C PHE A 33 -17.00 19.73 -1.55
N VAL A 34 -18.18 20.15 -1.10
CA VAL A 34 -18.41 21.50 -0.59
C VAL A 34 -17.50 21.80 0.61
N HIS A 35 -17.29 20.85 1.51
CA HIS A 35 -16.37 21.04 2.64
C HIS A 35 -14.91 21.21 2.20
N LEU A 36 -14.51 20.61 1.07
CA LEU A 36 -13.18 20.85 0.48
C LEU A 36 -13.07 22.29 -0.04
N THR A 37 -14.10 22.78 -0.74
CA THR A 37 -14.11 24.15 -1.31
C THR A 37 -14.18 25.23 -0.24
N GLU A 38 -14.75 24.93 0.93
CA GLU A 38 -14.82 25.87 2.05
C GLU A 38 -13.52 25.99 2.84
N ARG A 39 -12.66 24.95 2.79
CA ARG A 39 -11.46 24.85 3.64
C ARG A 39 -10.15 25.01 2.88
N LEU A 40 -10.10 24.66 1.60
CA LEU A 40 -8.92 24.80 0.75
C LEU A 40 -8.92 26.15 0.03
N SER A 41 -7.75 26.77 -0.14
CA SER A 41 -7.62 27.90 -1.05
C SER A 41 -7.92 27.45 -2.50
N PRO A 42 -8.36 28.35 -3.40
CA PRO A 42 -8.62 28.01 -4.80
C PRO A 42 -7.42 27.34 -5.49
N GLU A 43 -6.19 27.78 -5.18
CA GLU A 43 -4.95 27.23 -5.74
C GLU A 43 -4.72 25.80 -5.28
N ASN A 44 -4.84 25.53 -3.97
CA ASN A 44 -4.68 24.21 -3.39
C ASN A 44 -5.77 23.24 -3.86
N LEU A 45 -7.00 23.73 -4.00
CA LEU A 45 -8.11 22.95 -4.55
C LEU A 45 -7.84 22.58 -6.03
N LEU A 46 -7.32 23.52 -6.81
CA LEU A 46 -6.98 23.28 -8.21
C LEU A 46 -5.85 22.25 -8.35
N GLU A 47 -4.81 22.34 -7.52
CA GLU A 47 -3.70 21.37 -7.49
C GLU A 47 -4.21 19.97 -7.13
N LEU A 48 -5.00 19.87 -6.06
CA LEU A 48 -5.64 18.63 -5.63
C LEU A 48 -6.45 17.99 -6.77
N MET A 49 -7.36 18.77 -7.35
CA MET A 49 -8.27 18.26 -8.37
C MET A 49 -7.55 17.89 -9.66
N SER A 50 -6.52 18.66 -10.05
CA SER A 50 -5.70 18.35 -11.22
C SER A 50 -4.96 17.03 -11.04
N SER A 51 -4.30 16.84 -9.90
CA SER A 51 -3.61 15.58 -9.57
C SER A 51 -4.59 14.40 -9.50
N TYR A 52 -5.74 14.58 -8.87
CA TYR A 52 -6.78 13.54 -8.76
C TYR A 52 -7.31 13.12 -10.15
N HIS A 53 -7.68 14.10 -11.00
CA HIS A 53 -8.20 13.82 -12.33
C HIS A 53 -7.15 13.20 -13.28
N GLU A 54 -5.88 13.63 -13.18
CA GLU A 54 -4.79 13.05 -13.96
C GLU A 54 -4.61 11.56 -13.64
N ARG A 55 -4.60 11.21 -12.35
CA ARG A 55 -4.47 9.81 -11.90
C ARG A 55 -5.66 8.95 -12.34
N ILE A 56 -6.88 9.49 -12.30
CA ILE A 56 -8.06 8.80 -12.83
C ILE A 56 -7.94 8.60 -14.34
N GLY A 57 -7.52 9.63 -15.07
CA GLY A 57 -7.36 9.58 -16.53
C GLY A 57 -6.40 8.46 -16.97
N LEU A 58 -5.31 8.24 -16.22
CA LEU A 58 -4.41 7.12 -16.45
C LEU A 58 -5.13 5.77 -16.29
N GLN A 59 -5.94 5.62 -15.23
CA GLN A 59 -6.71 4.39 -15.01
C GLN A 59 -7.78 4.17 -16.08
N VAL A 60 -8.41 5.24 -16.58
CA VAL A 60 -9.38 5.12 -17.70
C VAL A 60 -8.70 4.54 -18.91
N SER A 61 -7.52 5.04 -19.28
CA SER A 61 -6.76 4.53 -20.43
C SER A 61 -6.31 3.08 -20.23
N GLN A 62 -5.82 2.71 -19.05
CA GLN A 62 -5.38 1.35 -18.71
C GLN A 62 -6.52 0.32 -18.83
N HIS A 63 -7.71 0.69 -18.39
CA HIS A 63 -8.87 -0.20 -18.43
C HIS A 63 -9.70 -0.01 -19.71
N GLN A 64 -9.19 0.75 -20.68
CA GLN A 64 -9.85 1.00 -21.98
C GLN A 64 -11.27 1.53 -21.82
N GLY A 65 -11.45 2.50 -20.91
CA GLY A 65 -12.66 3.25 -20.74
C GLY A 65 -12.67 4.55 -21.56
N GLU A 66 -13.82 5.19 -21.66
CA GLU A 66 -14.00 6.50 -22.29
C GLU A 66 -14.66 7.47 -21.30
N ILE A 67 -14.05 8.64 -21.06
CA ILE A 67 -14.65 9.71 -20.24
C ILE A 67 -15.68 10.45 -21.07
N THR A 68 -16.92 10.43 -20.62
CA THR A 68 -18.03 11.13 -21.31
C THR A 68 -18.56 12.34 -20.56
N SER A 69 -18.17 12.49 -19.31
CA SER A 69 -18.49 13.69 -18.51
C SER A 69 -17.46 13.87 -17.41
N ILE A 70 -17.02 15.09 -17.22
CA ILE A 70 -16.13 15.49 -16.13
C ILE A 70 -16.60 16.84 -15.57
N SER A 71 -16.66 16.92 -14.25
CA SER A 71 -16.91 18.15 -13.52
C SER A 71 -15.96 18.24 -12.33
N ASN A 72 -16.01 19.33 -11.58
CA ASN A 72 -15.14 19.53 -10.42
C ASN A 72 -15.22 18.40 -9.39
N HIS A 73 -16.36 17.74 -9.24
CA HIS A 73 -16.57 16.73 -8.19
C HIS A 73 -17.13 15.41 -8.71
N SER A 74 -17.34 15.28 -10.02
CA SER A 74 -17.89 14.06 -10.61
C SER A 74 -17.29 13.72 -11.96
N MET A 75 -17.26 12.44 -12.29
CA MET A 75 -16.82 11.92 -13.57
C MET A 75 -17.71 10.74 -13.97
N VAL A 76 -17.98 10.63 -15.28
CA VAL A 76 -18.69 9.48 -15.86
C VAL A 76 -17.77 8.86 -16.90
N VAL A 77 -17.54 7.56 -16.75
CA VAL A 77 -16.73 6.74 -17.65
C VAL A 77 -17.57 5.60 -18.18
N ILE A 78 -17.51 5.34 -19.46
CA ILE A 78 -18.18 4.21 -20.12
C ILE A 78 -17.18 3.15 -20.55
N PHE A 79 -17.60 1.91 -20.50
CA PHE A 79 -16.86 0.74 -20.94
C PHE A 79 -17.74 -0.02 -21.92
N ALA A 80 -17.35 -0.05 -23.19
CA ALA A 80 -18.00 -0.81 -24.25
C ALA A 80 -17.23 -2.10 -24.52
N ASP A 81 -17.85 -3.06 -25.22
CA ASP A 81 -17.13 -4.24 -25.68
C ASP A 81 -16.07 -3.87 -26.70
N ILE A 82 -14.89 -4.46 -26.56
CA ILE A 82 -13.76 -4.33 -27.46
C ILE A 82 -13.30 -5.74 -27.81
N GLU A 83 -13.22 -6.05 -29.10
CA GLU A 83 -12.83 -7.37 -29.57
C GLU A 83 -11.46 -7.78 -29.04
N GLY A 84 -11.35 -9.02 -28.56
CA GLY A 84 -10.10 -9.55 -27.99
C GLY A 84 -9.78 -9.10 -26.57
N THR A 85 -10.66 -8.33 -25.93
CA THR A 85 -10.48 -7.88 -24.55
C THR A 85 -11.45 -8.53 -23.56
N GLU A 86 -11.24 -8.29 -22.30
CA GLU A 86 -12.13 -8.71 -21.23
C GLU A 86 -13.48 -7.96 -21.30
N HIS A 87 -14.58 -8.62 -20.92
CA HIS A 87 -15.92 -8.06 -20.94
C HIS A 87 -16.01 -6.69 -20.26
N HIS A 88 -16.70 -5.73 -20.87
CA HIS A 88 -16.77 -4.34 -20.41
C HIS A 88 -17.15 -4.18 -18.93
N ALA A 89 -18.08 -4.99 -18.40
CA ALA A 89 -18.49 -4.89 -17.01
C ALA A 89 -17.34 -5.25 -16.03
N ARG A 90 -16.51 -6.21 -16.39
CA ARG A 90 -15.38 -6.62 -15.55
C ARG A 90 -14.26 -5.60 -15.56
N ARG A 91 -13.95 -5.01 -16.72
CA ARG A 91 -12.99 -3.89 -16.85
C ARG A 91 -13.46 -2.68 -16.02
N ALA A 92 -14.75 -2.36 -16.05
CA ALA A 92 -15.37 -1.31 -15.26
C ALA A 92 -15.23 -1.55 -13.74
N MET A 93 -15.38 -2.79 -13.28
CA MET A 93 -15.21 -3.11 -11.85
C MET A 93 -13.77 -3.00 -11.39
N ARG A 94 -12.80 -3.43 -12.21
CA ARG A 94 -11.37 -3.25 -11.91
C ARG A 94 -11.00 -1.78 -11.84
N PHE A 95 -11.49 -1.01 -12.80
CA PHE A 95 -11.33 0.44 -12.79
C PHE A 95 -11.90 1.05 -11.50
N ALA A 96 -13.10 0.65 -11.08
CA ALA A 96 -13.72 1.17 -9.87
C ALA A 96 -12.91 0.87 -8.60
N LEU A 97 -12.31 -0.32 -8.50
CA LEU A 97 -11.39 -0.67 -7.40
C LEU A 97 -10.13 0.22 -7.43
N ALA A 98 -9.53 0.45 -8.60
CA ALA A 98 -8.38 1.34 -8.74
C ALA A 98 -8.72 2.79 -8.31
N ILE A 99 -9.93 3.27 -8.62
CA ILE A 99 -10.38 4.60 -8.19
C ILE A 99 -10.59 4.69 -6.68
N ALA A 100 -11.12 3.64 -6.04
CA ALA A 100 -11.25 3.60 -4.58
C ALA A 100 -9.87 3.71 -3.89
N ILE A 101 -8.83 3.08 -4.46
CA ILE A 101 -7.45 3.19 -4.00
C ILE A 101 -6.92 4.63 -4.17
N ILE A 102 -7.10 5.24 -5.36
CA ILE A 102 -6.68 6.62 -5.63
C ILE A 102 -7.34 7.59 -4.64
N ALA A 103 -8.64 7.42 -4.38
CA ALA A 103 -9.35 8.27 -3.43
C ALA A 103 -8.78 8.20 -2.01
N ARG A 104 -8.40 7.00 -1.57
CA ARG A 104 -7.77 6.80 -0.27
C ARG A 104 -6.39 7.45 -0.21
N GLN A 105 -5.57 7.31 -1.24
CA GLN A 105 -4.26 7.97 -1.34
C GLN A 105 -4.41 9.50 -1.34
N THR A 106 -5.42 10.03 -2.04
CA THR A 106 -5.74 11.45 -2.03
C THR A 106 -6.12 11.95 -0.64
N TYR A 107 -6.87 11.15 0.14
CA TYR A 107 -7.19 11.46 1.53
C TYR A 107 -5.93 11.61 2.40
N PHE A 108 -4.98 10.66 2.29
CA PHE A 108 -3.73 10.73 3.04
C PHE A 108 -2.90 11.94 2.63
N TRP A 109 -2.80 12.23 1.32
CA TRP A 109 -2.10 13.41 0.84
C TRP A 109 -2.70 14.72 1.40
N ILE A 110 -4.03 14.86 1.42
CA ILE A 110 -4.71 16.02 2.02
C ILE A 110 -4.32 16.17 3.48
N ARG A 111 -4.36 15.11 4.26
CA ARG A 111 -4.01 15.14 5.70
C ARG A 111 -2.56 15.51 5.96
N GLN A 112 -1.64 15.08 5.10
CA GLN A 112 -0.22 15.41 5.24
C GLN A 112 0.08 16.84 4.80
N THR A 113 -0.53 17.29 3.71
CA THR A 113 -0.26 18.61 3.13
C THR A 113 -0.97 19.72 3.91
N PHE A 114 -2.13 19.42 4.49
CA PHE A 114 -3.00 20.39 5.17
C PHE A 114 -3.48 19.84 6.53
N PRO A 115 -2.58 19.54 7.48
CA PRO A 115 -2.96 18.93 8.77
C PRO A 115 -3.89 19.83 9.60
N GLU A 116 -3.79 21.16 9.42
CA GLU A 116 -4.61 22.16 10.12
C GLU A 116 -6.09 22.12 9.72
N LEU A 117 -6.43 21.53 8.60
CA LEU A 117 -7.82 21.50 8.11
C LEU A 117 -8.69 20.48 8.84
N GLY A 118 -8.09 19.55 9.57
CA GLY A 118 -8.82 18.54 10.37
C GLY A 118 -9.82 17.74 9.53
N PHE A 119 -9.44 17.33 8.32
CA PHE A 119 -10.27 16.48 7.46
C PHE A 119 -10.38 15.08 8.06
N ASP A 120 -11.59 14.69 8.45
CA ASP A 120 -11.86 13.36 8.95
C ASP A 120 -11.98 12.31 7.82
N LYS A 121 -12.39 12.74 6.60
CA LYS A 121 -12.58 11.83 5.45
C LYS A 121 -12.51 12.58 4.11
N PHE A 122 -11.70 12.06 3.17
CA PHE A 122 -11.89 12.28 1.74
C PHE A 122 -12.48 10.98 1.19
N GLY A 123 -13.70 11.00 0.71
CA GLY A 123 -14.38 9.81 0.25
C GLY A 123 -14.92 9.97 -1.16
N VAL A 124 -14.97 8.87 -1.88
CA VAL A 124 -15.65 8.79 -3.17
C VAL A 124 -16.85 7.88 -3.09
N GLY A 125 -17.86 8.17 -3.91
CA GLY A 125 -18.95 7.28 -4.21
C GLY A 125 -18.82 6.80 -5.64
N ILE A 126 -18.75 5.49 -5.85
CA ILE A 126 -18.62 4.89 -7.18
C ILE A 126 -19.87 4.05 -7.45
N GLY A 127 -20.60 4.38 -8.51
CA GLY A 127 -21.79 3.66 -8.96
C GLY A 127 -21.52 2.94 -10.27
N ILE A 128 -21.84 1.65 -10.36
CA ILE A 128 -21.62 0.83 -11.56
C ILE A 128 -22.96 0.26 -12.02
N HIS A 129 -23.30 0.48 -13.29
CA HIS A 129 -24.47 -0.13 -13.90
C HIS A 129 -24.22 -0.48 -15.38
N THR A 130 -24.77 -1.59 -15.82
CA THR A 130 -24.72 -2.04 -17.23
C THR A 130 -26.09 -1.88 -17.85
N GLY A 131 -26.15 -1.33 -19.04
CA GLY A 131 -27.40 -1.19 -19.80
C GLY A 131 -27.20 -0.39 -21.08
N GLU A 132 -28.32 -0.19 -21.78
CA GLU A 132 -28.35 0.53 -23.04
C GLU A 132 -28.12 2.05 -22.81
N LEU A 133 -27.28 2.65 -23.65
CA LEU A 133 -27.01 4.08 -23.66
C LEU A 133 -26.70 4.55 -25.09
N ILE A 134 -26.69 5.85 -25.29
CA ILE A 134 -26.30 6.53 -26.53
C ILE A 134 -25.15 7.49 -26.21
N VAL A 135 -24.14 7.54 -27.06
CA VAL A 135 -23.11 8.59 -27.04
C VAL A 135 -23.37 9.53 -28.20
N ALA A 136 -23.44 10.81 -27.89
CA ALA A 136 -23.64 11.85 -28.90
C ALA A 136 -22.70 13.03 -28.66
N GLU A 137 -22.39 13.75 -29.73
CA GLU A 137 -21.71 15.03 -29.62
C GLU A 137 -22.72 16.12 -29.22
N PHE A 138 -22.43 16.81 -28.14
CA PHE A 138 -23.29 17.86 -27.60
C PHE A 138 -22.48 19.15 -27.39
N GLY A 139 -23.05 20.28 -27.81
CA GLY A 139 -22.41 21.57 -27.63
C GLY A 139 -22.61 22.49 -28.85
N ILE A 140 -21.93 23.62 -28.84
CA ILE A 140 -21.91 24.61 -29.92
C ILE A 140 -20.45 24.73 -30.40
N ALA A 141 -20.23 24.61 -31.71
CA ALA A 141 -18.89 24.70 -32.27
C ALA A 141 -18.18 26.01 -31.85
N PRO A 142 -16.93 26.02 -31.41
CA PRO A 142 -15.98 24.89 -31.43
C PRO A 142 -15.99 24.01 -30.13
N HIS A 143 -16.94 24.17 -29.23
CA HIS A 143 -17.04 23.52 -27.91
C HIS A 143 -17.97 22.32 -27.92
N MET A 144 -17.68 21.35 -28.80
CA MET A 144 -18.40 20.07 -28.86
C MET A 144 -17.78 19.10 -27.83
N GLN A 145 -18.66 18.38 -27.09
CA GLN A 145 -18.26 17.33 -26.14
C GLN A 145 -19.03 16.06 -26.43
N ARG A 146 -18.38 14.91 -26.31
CA ARG A 146 -19.06 13.61 -26.35
C ARG A 146 -19.71 13.35 -24.99
N VAL A 147 -21.02 13.12 -25.02
CA VAL A 147 -21.81 12.92 -23.81
C VAL A 147 -22.57 11.60 -23.93
N ALA A 148 -22.47 10.76 -22.90
CA ALA A 148 -23.29 9.57 -22.76
C ALA A 148 -24.64 9.94 -22.15
N SER A 149 -25.73 9.43 -22.73
CA SER A 149 -27.10 9.63 -22.25
C SER A 149 -27.87 8.31 -22.28
N GLY A 150 -28.72 8.10 -21.28
CA GLY A 150 -29.54 6.91 -21.19
C GLY A 150 -29.79 6.48 -19.75
N HIS A 151 -30.66 5.48 -19.60
CA HIS A 151 -31.04 4.97 -18.29
C HIS A 151 -29.86 4.41 -17.49
N ALA A 152 -28.90 3.79 -18.20
CA ALA A 152 -27.69 3.25 -17.57
C ALA A 152 -26.85 4.34 -16.88
N VAL A 153 -26.71 5.50 -17.51
CA VAL A 153 -25.97 6.66 -16.94
C VAL A 153 -26.67 7.18 -15.69
N THR A 154 -28.01 7.32 -15.76
CA THR A 154 -28.82 7.81 -14.64
C THR A 154 -28.75 6.87 -13.44
N ILE A 155 -28.80 5.55 -13.65
CA ILE A 155 -28.70 4.57 -12.58
C ILE A 155 -27.29 4.60 -11.97
N ALA A 156 -26.21 4.55 -12.78
CA ALA A 156 -24.86 4.61 -12.25
C ALA A 156 -24.65 5.87 -11.39
N SER A 157 -25.16 7.01 -11.82
CA SER A 157 -25.10 8.26 -11.06
C SER A 157 -25.92 8.19 -9.76
N LEU A 158 -27.09 7.58 -9.77
CA LEU A 158 -27.88 7.32 -8.55
C LEU A 158 -27.10 6.46 -7.56
N LEU A 159 -26.48 5.36 -8.03
CA LEU A 159 -25.73 4.45 -7.18
C LEU A 159 -24.51 5.13 -6.54
N SER A 160 -23.80 5.99 -7.30
CA SER A 160 -22.67 6.76 -6.74
C SER A 160 -23.12 7.70 -5.62
N ILE A 161 -24.26 8.37 -5.75
CA ILE A 161 -24.83 9.24 -4.71
C ILE A 161 -25.30 8.42 -3.49
N LYS A 162 -25.97 7.31 -3.71
CA LYS A 162 -26.50 6.45 -2.62
C LYS A 162 -25.42 5.69 -1.85
N SER A 163 -24.22 5.59 -2.40
CA SER A 163 -23.08 4.92 -1.78
C SER A 163 -22.76 5.45 -0.36
N LYS A 164 -22.94 6.75 -0.09
CA LYS A 164 -22.74 7.34 1.24
C LYS A 164 -23.74 6.77 2.27
N GLY A 165 -25.01 6.67 1.89
CA GLY A 165 -26.06 6.14 2.78
C GLY A 165 -25.92 4.64 3.08
N LEU A 166 -25.30 3.89 2.17
CA LEU A 166 -24.99 2.47 2.36
C LEU A 166 -23.68 2.26 3.15
N GLY A 167 -22.83 3.28 3.26
CA GLY A 167 -21.48 3.15 3.84
C GLY A 167 -20.48 2.46 2.90
N TRP A 168 -20.81 2.26 1.63
CA TRP A 168 -20.00 1.53 0.63
C TRP A 168 -19.26 2.51 -0.28
N ASN A 169 -18.03 2.19 -0.66
CA ASN A 169 -17.32 2.99 -1.66
C ASN A 169 -17.76 2.67 -3.08
N ILE A 170 -18.01 1.39 -3.39
CA ILE A 170 -18.41 0.91 -4.71
C ILE A 170 -19.78 0.24 -4.60
N VAL A 171 -20.75 0.78 -5.29
CA VAL A 171 -22.12 0.25 -5.39
C VAL A 171 -22.36 -0.22 -6.81
N CYS A 172 -22.46 -1.52 -7.00
CA CYS A 172 -22.66 -2.14 -8.30
C CYS A 172 -24.10 -2.70 -8.40
N SER A 173 -24.81 -2.43 -9.50
CA SER A 173 -26.09 -3.09 -9.74
C SER A 173 -25.91 -4.58 -9.96
N GLU A 174 -26.89 -5.38 -9.54
CA GLU A 174 -26.88 -6.83 -9.78
C GLU A 174 -26.80 -7.16 -11.28
N GLN A 175 -27.36 -6.32 -12.14
CA GLN A 175 -27.24 -6.44 -13.59
C GLN A 175 -25.81 -6.34 -14.08
N ALA A 176 -25.03 -5.34 -13.63
CA ALA A 176 -23.62 -5.20 -13.98
C ALA A 176 -22.78 -6.33 -13.37
N PHE A 177 -23.09 -6.73 -12.13
CA PHE A 177 -22.44 -7.86 -11.48
C PHE A 177 -22.62 -9.17 -12.28
N ASN A 178 -23.84 -9.47 -12.69
CA ASN A 178 -24.12 -10.67 -13.50
C ASN A 178 -23.44 -10.63 -14.88
N ALA A 179 -23.33 -9.44 -15.48
CA ALA A 179 -22.65 -9.26 -16.76
C ALA A 179 -21.11 -9.43 -16.65
N SER A 180 -20.52 -9.29 -15.45
CA SER A 180 -19.06 -9.42 -15.26
C SER A 180 -18.55 -10.86 -15.34
N GLY A 181 -19.43 -11.87 -15.28
CA GLY A 181 -19.08 -13.29 -15.27
C GLY A 181 -18.56 -13.77 -13.90
N GLN A 182 -17.83 -14.90 -13.92
CA GLN A 182 -17.27 -15.50 -12.69
C GLN A 182 -16.03 -14.73 -12.20
N GLY A 183 -15.67 -14.91 -10.92
CA GLY A 183 -14.43 -14.36 -10.35
C GLY A 183 -14.57 -12.97 -9.73
N VAL A 184 -15.79 -12.43 -9.58
CA VAL A 184 -16.07 -11.22 -8.81
C VAL A 184 -16.61 -11.61 -7.44
N THR A 185 -15.97 -11.15 -6.37
CA THR A 185 -16.40 -11.38 -4.98
C THR A 185 -17.10 -10.13 -4.46
N ILE A 186 -18.23 -10.35 -3.80
CA ILE A 186 -19.04 -9.30 -3.17
C ILE A 186 -18.94 -9.41 -1.64
N SER A 187 -18.93 -8.28 -0.95
CA SER A 187 -18.95 -8.23 0.52
C SER A 187 -20.38 -8.20 1.08
N GLN A 188 -21.25 -7.42 0.44
CA GLN A 188 -22.62 -7.19 0.93
C GLN A 188 -23.62 -7.07 -0.21
N LYS A 189 -24.92 -7.25 0.12
CA LYS A 189 -26.05 -7.03 -0.78
C LYS A 189 -27.05 -6.07 -0.14
N SER A 190 -27.71 -5.25 -0.96
CA SER A 190 -28.76 -4.33 -0.53
C SER A 190 -29.68 -3.99 -1.69
N THR A 191 -30.61 -3.05 -1.47
CA THR A 191 -31.47 -2.49 -2.51
C THR A 191 -31.40 -0.97 -2.48
N VAL A 192 -31.45 -0.34 -3.65
CA VAL A 192 -31.49 1.11 -3.81
C VAL A 192 -32.78 1.52 -4.51
N GLY A 193 -33.54 2.38 -3.85
CA GLY A 193 -34.76 2.97 -4.39
C GLY A 193 -34.60 4.47 -4.69
N ALA A 194 -35.40 4.95 -5.65
CA ALA A 194 -35.60 6.36 -5.92
C ALA A 194 -37.08 6.59 -6.35
N VAL A 195 -37.60 7.82 -6.14
CA VAL A 195 -39.02 8.14 -6.39
C VAL A 195 -39.44 7.90 -7.84
N TRP A 196 -38.49 8.03 -8.78
CA TRP A 196 -38.72 7.84 -10.21
C TRP A 196 -38.47 6.40 -10.71
N LEU A 197 -38.01 5.49 -9.84
CA LEU A 197 -37.82 4.08 -10.15
C LEU A 197 -39.15 3.33 -9.90
N SER A 198 -39.60 2.54 -10.89
CA SER A 198 -40.77 1.68 -10.76
C SER A 198 -40.57 0.54 -9.75
N GLN A 199 -39.32 0.09 -9.58
CA GLN A 199 -38.90 -0.92 -8.60
C GLN A 199 -37.51 -0.60 -8.05
N PRO A 200 -37.21 -0.98 -6.78
CA PRO A 200 -35.85 -0.86 -6.24
C PRO A 200 -34.86 -1.72 -7.04
N ILE A 201 -33.62 -1.21 -7.15
CA ILE A 201 -32.52 -1.92 -7.82
C ILE A 201 -31.75 -2.74 -6.79
N ASN A 202 -31.59 -4.04 -7.06
CA ASN A 202 -30.66 -4.87 -6.28
C ASN A 202 -29.23 -4.45 -6.55
N VAL A 203 -28.47 -4.26 -5.48
CA VAL A 203 -27.08 -3.79 -5.53
C VAL A 203 -26.18 -4.67 -4.68
N VAL A 204 -24.92 -4.72 -5.07
CA VAL A 204 -23.85 -5.43 -4.38
C VAL A 204 -22.67 -4.50 -4.15
N GLU A 205 -21.94 -4.71 -3.07
CA GLU A 205 -20.66 -4.09 -2.84
C GLU A 205 -19.57 -4.98 -3.44
N ILE A 206 -18.74 -4.42 -4.32
CA ILE A 206 -17.62 -5.15 -4.94
C ILE A 206 -16.45 -5.14 -3.99
N ALA A 207 -15.97 -6.34 -3.61
CA ALA A 207 -14.81 -6.54 -2.78
C ALA A 207 -13.56 -6.90 -3.60
N VAL A 208 -13.69 -7.85 -4.54
CA VAL A 208 -12.56 -8.40 -5.32
C VAL A 208 -12.99 -8.72 -6.74
N VAL A 209 -12.10 -8.51 -7.71
CA VAL A 209 -12.26 -8.95 -9.11
C VAL A 209 -11.02 -9.76 -9.51
N ARG A 210 -11.19 -11.10 -9.72
CA ARG A 210 -10.11 -12.01 -10.12
C ARG A 210 -9.83 -11.94 -11.62
N ASN A 211 -8.63 -12.32 -12.05
CA ASN A 211 -8.27 -12.39 -13.46
C ASN A 211 -8.76 -13.67 -14.12
N HIS A 212 -9.10 -13.59 -15.40
CA HIS A 212 -9.60 -14.72 -16.21
C HIS A 212 -8.55 -15.86 -16.39
N ARG A 213 -7.28 -15.61 -16.08
CA ARG A 213 -6.20 -16.63 -16.17
C ARG A 213 -6.26 -17.65 -15.04
N ASP A 214 -6.89 -17.32 -13.92
CA ASP A 214 -7.04 -18.27 -12.80
C ASP A 214 -8.07 -19.37 -13.07
N ASP A 215 -9.01 -19.12 -13.97
CA ASP A 215 -10.03 -20.12 -14.39
C ASP A 215 -9.50 -21.06 -15.48
N ALA A 216 -8.37 -20.75 -16.13
CA ALA A 216 -7.77 -21.50 -17.24
C ALA A 216 -6.71 -22.52 -16.82
N ALA A 217 -6.39 -22.64 -15.53
CA ALA A 217 -5.43 -23.62 -15.02
C ALA A 217 -5.92 -25.10 -15.14
N GLU A 218 -7.18 -25.30 -15.49
CA GLU A 218 -7.75 -26.64 -15.78
C GLU A 218 -7.71 -27.07 -17.26
N ASN A 219 -7.33 -26.17 -18.19
CA ASN A 219 -7.22 -26.53 -19.61
C ASN A 219 -5.98 -25.91 -20.25
N MET A 220 -4.83 -26.59 -20.13
CA MET A 220 -3.63 -26.26 -20.91
C MET A 220 -3.77 -26.78 -22.36
N ALA A 221 -3.77 -25.87 -23.32
CA ALA A 221 -3.07 -26.01 -24.59
C ALA A 221 -3.04 -24.71 -25.40
N THR A 222 -1.82 -24.20 -25.58
CA THR A 222 -1.30 -23.42 -26.73
C THR A 222 -1.99 -22.16 -27.22
N MET A 223 -1.34 -20.99 -27.03
CA MET A 223 -1.34 -19.90 -28.02
C MET A 223 -0.04 -19.05 -27.95
N PRO A 224 0.40 -18.48 -29.08
CA PRO A 224 1.70 -17.82 -29.24
C PRO A 224 1.70 -16.32 -28.84
N PRO A 225 2.89 -15.67 -28.73
CA PRO A 225 2.99 -14.30 -28.25
C PRO A 225 2.67 -13.28 -29.36
N LEU A 226 1.94 -12.24 -29.02
CA LEU A 226 1.69 -11.08 -29.88
C LEU A 226 2.50 -9.87 -29.39
N HIS A 227 3.48 -9.50 -30.21
CA HIS A 227 4.01 -8.15 -30.29
C HIS A 227 3.22 -7.42 -31.36
N GLU A 228 2.71 -6.22 -31.02
CA GLU A 228 2.58 -5.14 -31.99
C GLU A 228 2.29 -3.82 -31.26
N GLU A 229 3.07 -2.80 -31.64
CA GLU A 229 2.96 -1.41 -31.19
C GLU A 229 1.72 -0.79 -31.84
N VAL A 230 0.84 -0.16 -31.07
CA VAL A 230 -0.23 0.68 -31.59
C VAL A 230 0.07 2.15 -31.30
N SER A 231 0.23 2.89 -32.37
CA SER A 231 0.42 4.34 -32.42
C SER A 231 -0.82 5.07 -31.88
N ILE A 232 -0.61 5.89 -30.85
CA ILE A 232 -1.64 6.79 -30.32
C ILE A 232 -1.46 8.18 -30.94
N ASP A 233 -2.36 8.57 -31.83
CA ASP A 233 -2.52 9.96 -32.23
C ASP A 233 -3.99 10.40 -32.13
N ARG A 234 -4.17 11.58 -31.49
CA ARG A 234 -5.40 12.40 -31.34
C ARG A 234 -6.37 11.94 -30.22
N THR A 235 -6.71 12.76 -29.24
CA THR A 235 -6.97 14.19 -29.12
C THR A 235 -7.44 14.57 -27.73
N PHE A 236 -6.81 15.49 -27.06
CA PHE A 236 -7.45 16.50 -26.19
C PHE A 236 -6.46 17.67 -26.02
N PRO A 237 -6.87 18.95 -26.28
CA PRO A 237 -5.96 20.10 -26.25
C PRO A 237 -5.43 20.47 -24.86
N LEU A 238 -5.94 19.89 -23.78
CA LEU A 238 -5.54 20.21 -22.40
C LEU A 238 -4.43 19.30 -21.83
N LEU A 239 -4.03 18.26 -22.57
CA LEU A 239 -2.98 17.31 -22.13
C LEU A 239 -1.61 17.55 -22.80
N LYS A 240 -1.36 18.75 -23.33
CA LYS A 240 -0.10 19.05 -24.08
C LYS A 240 1.12 19.36 -23.21
N SER A 241 1.15 19.08 -21.92
CA SER A 241 2.34 19.31 -21.09
C SER A 241 3.03 18.04 -20.57
N VAL A 242 2.57 16.85 -20.88
CA VAL A 242 3.32 15.63 -20.57
C VAL A 242 4.21 15.28 -21.74
N ARG A 243 5.50 15.65 -21.67
CA ARG A 243 6.50 15.18 -22.61
C ARG A 243 6.62 13.66 -22.51
N PRO A 244 6.62 12.90 -23.62
CA PRO A 244 6.90 11.48 -23.58
C PRO A 244 8.31 11.30 -23.02
N THR A 245 8.42 10.60 -21.95
CA THR A 245 9.69 10.26 -21.31
C THR A 245 10.44 9.30 -22.23
N ILE A 246 11.69 9.63 -22.47
CA ILE A 246 12.69 8.86 -23.19
C ILE A 246 12.58 7.38 -22.81
N ALA A 247 12.37 6.51 -23.80
CA ALA A 247 12.42 5.07 -23.67
C ALA A 247 13.71 4.64 -22.96
N ASN A 248 13.57 4.08 -21.76
CA ASN A 248 14.69 3.52 -21.03
C ASN A 248 14.94 2.11 -21.58
N PRO A 249 16.14 1.81 -22.07
CA PRO A 249 16.46 0.45 -22.48
C PRO A 249 16.56 -0.41 -21.21
N VAL A 250 15.82 -1.53 -21.20
CA VAL A 250 15.79 -2.57 -20.19
C VAL A 250 14.85 -2.32 -19.01
N GLY A 251 13.57 -2.74 -19.13
CA GLY A 251 12.74 -3.32 -18.07
C GLY A 251 12.67 -2.62 -16.68
N ARG A 252 12.93 -1.32 -16.58
CA ARG A 252 12.83 -0.57 -15.32
C ARG A 252 11.49 0.14 -15.27
N PRO A 253 10.73 -0.02 -14.17
CA PRO A 253 9.46 0.65 -14.01
C PRO A 253 9.65 2.18 -13.99
N VAL A 254 8.74 2.90 -14.62
CA VAL A 254 8.69 4.36 -14.60
C VAL A 254 7.74 4.77 -13.50
N ILE A 255 8.25 5.49 -12.50
CA ILE A 255 7.45 6.03 -11.39
C ILE A 255 7.27 7.52 -11.60
N PRO A 256 6.04 8.01 -11.76
CA PRO A 256 5.78 9.43 -11.87
C PRO A 256 6.34 10.21 -10.67
N GLY A 257 7.05 11.31 -10.95
CA GLY A 257 7.62 12.15 -9.90
C GLY A 257 8.96 11.70 -9.31
N TYR A 258 9.49 10.53 -9.68
CA TYR A 258 10.75 10.00 -9.16
C TYR A 258 11.71 9.57 -10.27
N GLN A 259 12.99 9.88 -10.08
CA GLN A 259 14.09 9.40 -10.92
C GLN A 259 14.76 8.21 -10.23
N LEU A 260 14.71 7.03 -10.85
CA LEU A 260 15.44 5.85 -10.37
C LEU A 260 16.95 6.05 -10.60
N LEU A 261 17.75 5.85 -9.55
CA LEU A 261 19.22 5.94 -9.63
C LEU A 261 19.84 4.53 -9.75
N HIS A 262 19.91 3.79 -8.66
CA HIS A 262 20.47 2.44 -8.65
C HIS A 262 19.78 1.56 -7.60
N PRO A 263 19.81 0.22 -7.76
CA PRO A 263 19.29 -0.69 -6.76
C PRO A 263 20.15 -0.64 -5.51
N ILE A 264 19.51 -0.64 -4.32
CA ILE A 264 20.15 -0.65 -3.00
C ILE A 264 19.78 -1.88 -2.18
N GLY A 265 18.78 -2.65 -2.61
CA GLY A 265 18.38 -3.90 -1.99
C GLY A 265 17.59 -4.78 -2.94
N LYS A 266 17.66 -6.11 -2.71
CA LYS A 266 16.88 -7.11 -3.44
C LYS A 266 16.39 -8.17 -2.47
N GLY A 267 15.07 -8.27 -2.32
CA GLY A 267 14.40 -9.34 -1.59
C GLY A 267 13.85 -10.42 -2.52
N SER A 268 13.20 -11.43 -1.95
CA SER A 268 12.58 -12.53 -2.72
C SER A 268 11.38 -12.05 -3.56
N ILE A 269 10.61 -11.11 -3.04
CA ILE A 269 9.38 -10.59 -3.65
C ILE A 269 9.45 -9.10 -3.97
N SER A 270 10.52 -8.40 -3.58
CA SER A 270 10.66 -6.97 -3.76
C SER A 270 12.08 -6.56 -4.14
N SER A 271 12.20 -5.42 -4.78
CA SER A 271 13.48 -4.75 -5.08
C SER A 271 13.44 -3.33 -4.53
N VAL A 272 14.54 -2.87 -3.95
CA VAL A 272 14.63 -1.52 -3.39
C VAL A 272 15.61 -0.70 -4.21
N PHE A 273 15.20 0.48 -4.63
CA PHE A 273 16.01 1.43 -5.40
C PHE A 273 16.23 2.72 -4.64
N LEU A 274 17.40 3.29 -4.77
CA LEU A 274 17.61 4.71 -4.44
C LEU A 274 16.96 5.53 -5.55
N VAL A 275 16.14 6.52 -5.16
CA VAL A 275 15.46 7.42 -6.09
C VAL A 275 15.64 8.87 -5.67
N LYS A 276 15.50 9.77 -6.63
CA LYS A 276 15.37 11.21 -6.38
C LYS A 276 13.98 11.67 -6.74
N ARG A 277 13.36 12.44 -5.86
CA ARG A 277 12.09 13.10 -6.13
C ARG A 277 12.34 14.32 -7.03
N LEU A 278 11.62 14.40 -8.16
CA LEU A 278 11.91 15.39 -9.19
C LEU A 278 11.63 16.85 -8.77
N ARG A 279 10.69 17.07 -7.85
CA ARG A 279 10.29 18.43 -7.44
C ARG A 279 11.32 19.17 -6.58
N ASP A 280 12.10 18.45 -5.76
CA ASP A 280 13.03 19.01 -4.76
C ASP A 280 14.40 18.36 -4.77
N ASN A 281 14.60 17.33 -5.60
CA ASN A 281 15.86 16.59 -5.74
C ASN A 281 16.31 15.85 -4.46
N GLU A 282 15.38 15.62 -3.51
CA GLU A 282 15.62 14.81 -2.31
C GLU A 282 15.71 13.33 -2.63
N SER A 283 16.50 12.60 -1.81
CA SER A 283 16.75 11.16 -1.99
C SER A 283 15.84 10.32 -1.11
N PHE A 284 15.26 9.26 -1.68
CA PHE A 284 14.36 8.31 -1.02
C PHE A 284 14.74 6.87 -1.37
N ALA A 285 14.27 5.93 -0.55
CA ALA A 285 14.27 4.51 -0.88
C ALA A 285 12.91 4.14 -1.48
N LEU A 286 12.90 3.56 -2.67
CA LEU A 286 11.69 3.12 -3.33
C LEU A 286 11.69 1.59 -3.36
N LYS A 287 10.74 0.97 -2.65
CA LYS A 287 10.54 -0.47 -2.57
C LYS A 287 9.50 -0.89 -3.60
N PHE A 288 9.90 -1.74 -4.51
CA PHE A 288 9.09 -2.35 -5.55
C PHE A 288 8.72 -3.77 -5.21
N PHE A 289 7.45 -4.13 -5.40
CA PHE A 289 6.98 -5.50 -5.29
C PHE A 289 6.79 -6.06 -6.71
N ASN A 290 7.59 -7.07 -7.07
CA ASN A 290 7.63 -7.65 -8.40
C ASN A 290 6.51 -8.67 -8.62
N GLY A 291 5.98 -8.73 -9.84
CA GLY A 291 5.19 -9.85 -10.36
C GLY A 291 3.69 -9.77 -10.13
N SER A 292 3.02 -10.89 -10.28
CA SER A 292 1.56 -11.11 -10.27
C SER A 292 0.79 -10.61 -9.03
N VAL A 293 1.47 -9.89 -8.14
CA VAL A 293 0.92 -9.20 -6.97
C VAL A 293 -0.07 -8.11 -7.38
N SER A 294 0.14 -7.47 -8.53
CA SER A 294 -0.79 -6.48 -9.09
C SER A 294 -2.10 -7.09 -9.60
N GLU A 295 -2.15 -8.41 -9.76
CA GLU A 295 -3.34 -9.12 -10.25
C GLU A 295 -4.31 -9.55 -9.12
N ASP A 296 -3.85 -9.55 -7.85
CA ASP A 296 -4.68 -9.89 -6.69
C ASP A 296 -5.24 -8.61 -6.06
N SER A 297 -6.48 -8.31 -6.35
CA SER A 297 -7.16 -7.11 -5.83
C SER A 297 -7.33 -7.12 -4.31
N GLU A 298 -7.43 -8.29 -3.67
CA GLU A 298 -7.48 -8.42 -2.21
C GLU A 298 -6.13 -8.09 -1.59
N PHE A 299 -5.04 -8.55 -2.21
CA PHE A 299 -3.69 -8.16 -1.84
C PHE A 299 -3.47 -6.65 -1.97
N LEU A 300 -3.94 -6.04 -3.08
CA LEU A 300 -3.85 -4.60 -3.31
C LEU A 300 -4.58 -3.79 -2.22
N CYS A 301 -5.80 -4.19 -1.88
CA CYS A 301 -6.57 -3.52 -0.85
C CYS A 301 -5.88 -3.61 0.51
N ARG A 302 -5.43 -4.80 0.93
CA ARG A 302 -4.70 -4.99 2.20
C ARG A 302 -3.38 -4.22 2.21
N PHE A 303 -2.64 -4.25 1.11
CA PHE A 303 -1.39 -3.50 0.97
C PHE A 303 -1.61 -2.00 1.21
N VAL A 304 -2.60 -1.41 0.53
CA VAL A 304 -2.94 0.01 0.69
C VAL A 304 -3.44 0.29 2.10
N ASP A 305 -4.23 -0.62 2.69
CA ASP A 305 -4.79 -0.45 4.04
C ASP A 305 -3.71 -0.47 5.11
N GLU A 306 -2.81 -1.44 5.08
CA GLU A 306 -1.78 -1.60 6.10
C GLU A 306 -0.68 -0.54 5.97
N TYR A 307 -0.21 -0.24 4.74
CA TYR A 307 0.75 0.86 4.56
C TYR A 307 0.12 2.24 4.78
N GLY A 308 -1.18 2.40 4.52
CA GLY A 308 -1.91 3.61 4.86
C GLY A 308 -2.01 3.87 6.37
N LEU A 309 -2.03 2.83 7.20
CA LEU A 309 -1.93 2.97 8.66
C LEU A 309 -0.51 3.38 9.07
N LEU A 310 0.51 2.74 8.49
CA LEU A 310 1.91 3.06 8.76
C LEU A 310 2.31 4.47 8.32
N GLU A 311 1.73 4.97 7.24
CA GLU A 311 1.95 6.35 6.77
C GLU A 311 1.50 7.40 7.80
N GLN A 312 0.54 7.07 8.66
CA GLN A 312 0.05 7.95 9.72
C GLN A 312 0.99 8.04 10.91
N ILE A 313 1.93 7.10 11.05
CA ILE A 313 2.86 7.07 12.16
C ILE A 313 4.02 8.03 11.89
N ILE A 314 4.11 9.07 12.70
CA ILE A 314 5.21 10.03 12.69
C ILE A 314 5.97 9.87 14.00
N HIS A 315 7.01 9.05 14.00
CA HIS A 315 7.84 8.77 15.15
C HIS A 315 9.31 8.70 14.75
N ASN A 316 10.22 9.18 15.61
CA ASN A 316 11.65 9.24 15.29
C ASN A 316 12.25 7.87 14.99
N ASN A 317 11.78 6.83 15.66
CA ASN A 317 12.33 5.48 15.53
C ASN A 317 11.48 4.55 14.65
N VAL A 318 10.51 5.07 13.90
CA VAL A 318 9.74 4.34 12.89
C VAL A 318 10.02 4.92 11.51
N ILE A 319 10.28 4.06 10.51
CA ILE A 319 10.59 4.51 9.15
C ILE A 319 9.42 5.31 8.57
N ARG A 320 9.73 6.46 8.03
CA ARG A 320 8.73 7.33 7.42
C ARG A 320 8.38 6.86 6.01
N ILE A 321 7.08 6.77 5.73
CA ILE A 321 6.53 6.53 4.40
C ILE A 321 6.15 7.89 3.81
N TYR A 322 6.58 8.15 2.57
CA TYR A 322 6.35 9.42 1.88
C TYR A 322 5.36 9.32 0.74
N ASP A 323 5.23 8.13 0.16
CA ASP A 323 4.34 7.89 -0.97
C ASP A 323 4.15 6.40 -1.18
N GLN A 324 3.04 6.02 -1.82
CA GLN A 324 2.77 4.66 -2.23
C GLN A 324 1.90 4.67 -3.49
N GLY A 325 2.00 3.62 -4.28
CA GLY A 325 1.19 3.56 -5.49
C GLY A 325 1.28 2.23 -6.23
N VAL A 326 0.53 2.20 -7.30
CA VAL A 326 0.43 1.08 -8.22
C VAL A 326 0.87 1.57 -9.60
N THR A 327 1.75 0.83 -10.26
CA THR A 327 2.04 0.95 -11.68
C THR A 327 1.46 -0.25 -12.43
N ASP A 328 1.53 -0.24 -13.76
CA ASP A 328 0.99 -1.32 -14.60
C ASP A 328 1.50 -2.71 -14.20
N ASP A 329 2.75 -2.79 -13.72
CA ASP A 329 3.44 -4.05 -13.46
C ASP A 329 3.81 -4.28 -11.98
N ALA A 330 3.63 -3.29 -11.08
CA ALA A 330 4.12 -3.42 -9.72
C ALA A 330 3.49 -2.45 -8.73
N LEU A 331 3.51 -2.85 -7.46
CA LEU A 331 3.27 -1.97 -6.30
C LEU A 331 4.58 -1.31 -5.90
N PHE A 332 4.50 -0.07 -5.43
CA PHE A 332 5.67 0.62 -4.88
C PHE A 332 5.33 1.40 -3.61
N ILE A 333 6.37 1.59 -2.79
CA ILE A 333 6.34 2.44 -1.59
C ILE A 333 7.60 3.30 -1.62
N VAL A 334 7.45 4.57 -1.32
CA VAL A 334 8.55 5.51 -1.16
C VAL A 334 8.79 5.74 0.33
N LEU A 335 9.98 5.36 0.77
CA LEU A 335 10.41 5.36 2.16
C LEU A 335 11.53 6.37 2.38
N GLU A 336 11.73 6.75 3.63
CA GLU A 336 12.94 7.45 4.07
C GLU A 336 14.20 6.67 3.67
N TYR A 337 15.20 7.36 3.13
CA TYR A 337 16.47 6.72 2.76
C TYR A 337 17.40 6.63 3.97
N MET A 338 17.72 5.42 4.39
CA MET A 338 18.56 5.11 5.53
C MET A 338 20.03 4.98 5.10
N ALA A 339 20.75 6.11 5.04
CA ALA A 339 22.14 6.13 4.57
C ALA A 339 23.14 5.53 5.55
N GLY A 340 22.77 5.36 6.84
CA GLY A 340 23.62 4.77 7.88
C GLY A 340 23.68 3.24 7.87
N GLY A 341 23.04 2.57 6.89
CA GLY A 341 22.98 1.12 6.77
C GLY A 341 22.07 0.47 7.81
N ASN A 342 22.22 -0.82 8.07
CA ASN A 342 21.41 -1.58 9.02
C ASN A 342 22.25 -2.18 10.18
N LEU A 343 21.56 -2.67 11.21
CA LEU A 343 22.18 -3.23 12.39
C LEU A 343 22.96 -4.52 12.08
N GLN A 344 22.49 -5.36 11.13
CA GLN A 344 23.22 -6.58 10.76
C GLN A 344 24.63 -6.24 10.24
N GLN A 345 24.77 -5.23 9.40
CA GLN A 345 26.07 -4.77 8.88
C GLN A 345 27.01 -4.33 10.01
N ARG A 346 26.45 -3.67 11.05
CA ARG A 346 27.25 -3.25 12.22
C ARG A 346 27.66 -4.43 13.10
N ILE A 347 26.78 -5.42 13.27
CA ILE A 347 27.11 -6.67 14.00
C ILE A 347 28.22 -7.43 13.26
N ASP A 348 28.12 -7.61 11.95
CA ASP A 348 29.07 -8.33 11.11
C ASP A 348 30.48 -7.69 11.15
N THR A 349 30.54 -6.36 11.23
CA THR A 349 31.78 -5.59 11.35
C THR A 349 32.26 -5.43 12.79
N ARG A 350 31.56 -6.02 13.77
CA ARG A 350 31.81 -5.86 15.21
C ARG A 350 31.83 -4.42 15.68
N ALA A 351 31.04 -3.56 15.04
CA ALA A 351 30.89 -2.15 15.35
C ALA A 351 29.74 -1.87 16.34
N VAL A 352 29.33 -2.89 17.13
CA VAL A 352 28.27 -2.78 18.15
C VAL A 352 28.92 -2.93 19.51
N ASP A 353 28.91 -1.88 20.28
CA ASP A 353 29.29 -1.86 21.70
C ASP A 353 28.05 -1.87 22.60
N LEU A 354 28.27 -1.84 23.91
CA LEU A 354 27.16 -1.85 24.88
C LEU A 354 26.30 -0.57 24.76
N ASP A 355 26.93 0.58 24.56
CA ASP A 355 26.21 1.87 24.48
C ASP A 355 25.27 1.90 23.27
N LEU A 356 25.74 1.40 22.12
CA LEU A 356 24.89 1.26 20.92
C LEU A 356 23.78 0.21 21.14
N SER A 357 24.13 -0.95 21.76
CA SER A 357 23.15 -2.00 22.04
C SER A 357 22.01 -1.50 22.93
N TRP A 358 22.36 -0.70 23.94
CA TRP A 358 21.37 -0.11 24.84
C TRP A 358 20.50 0.94 24.15
N ARG A 359 21.10 1.85 23.38
CA ARG A 359 20.35 2.85 22.60
C ARG A 359 19.38 2.20 21.62
N VAL A 360 19.86 1.20 20.87
CA VAL A 360 19.00 0.47 19.92
C VAL A 360 17.85 -0.22 20.65
N LEU A 361 18.07 -0.83 21.82
CA LEU A 361 17.01 -1.42 22.64
C LEU A 361 15.97 -0.36 23.05
N CYS A 362 16.42 0.81 23.50
CA CYS A 362 15.54 1.93 23.87
C CYS A 362 14.72 2.42 22.66
N ASP A 363 15.38 2.70 21.55
CA ASP A 363 14.76 3.21 20.31
C ASP A 363 13.74 2.24 19.77
N MET A 364 14.07 0.94 19.69
CA MET A 364 13.17 -0.09 19.18
C MET A 364 12.00 -0.34 20.12
N THR A 365 12.20 -0.22 21.43
CA THR A 365 11.09 -0.32 22.40
C THR A 365 10.09 0.82 22.19
N GLN A 366 10.56 2.05 21.97
CA GLN A 366 9.70 3.20 21.67
C GLN A 366 9.01 3.05 20.31
N ALA A 367 9.72 2.56 19.30
CA ALA A 367 9.13 2.27 17.98
C ALA A 367 8.00 1.24 18.09
N LEU A 368 8.25 0.12 18.80
CA LEU A 368 7.23 -0.91 19.03
C LEU A 368 6.04 -0.39 19.84
N MET A 369 6.29 0.42 20.86
CA MET A 369 5.21 1.04 21.65
C MET A 369 4.31 1.89 20.75
N GLU A 370 4.89 2.68 19.87
CA GLU A 370 4.13 3.53 18.94
C GLU A 370 3.29 2.72 17.96
N ILE A 371 3.87 1.71 17.29
CA ILE A 371 3.13 0.91 16.30
C ILE A 371 2.06 0.03 16.98
N HIS A 372 2.33 -0.52 18.17
CA HIS A 372 1.36 -1.31 18.93
C HIS A 372 0.18 -0.46 19.38
N ASN A 373 0.40 0.80 19.80
CA ASN A 373 -0.69 1.75 20.12
C ASN A 373 -1.62 2.03 18.92
N HIS A 374 -1.12 1.83 17.69
CA HIS A 374 -1.92 1.92 16.46
C HIS A 374 -2.49 0.57 16.01
N GLY A 375 -2.37 -0.48 16.84
CA GLY A 375 -2.87 -1.83 16.53
C GLY A 375 -2.05 -2.56 15.46
N ILE A 376 -0.79 -2.14 15.21
CA ILE A 376 0.09 -2.73 14.20
C ILE A 376 1.12 -3.62 14.90
N ILE A 377 1.25 -4.86 14.44
CA ILE A 377 2.27 -5.81 14.87
C ILE A 377 3.30 -5.94 13.75
N HIS A 378 4.60 -5.79 14.07
CA HIS A 378 5.67 -5.77 13.07
C HIS A 378 5.96 -7.14 12.46
N ARG A 379 6.00 -8.20 13.29
CA ARG A 379 6.14 -9.62 12.92
C ARG A 379 7.49 -10.03 12.30
N ASP A 380 8.40 -9.10 12.05
CA ASP A 380 9.72 -9.38 11.43
C ASP A 380 10.82 -8.48 12.03
N VAL A 381 10.82 -8.33 13.37
CA VAL A 381 11.87 -7.58 14.08
C VAL A 381 13.18 -8.38 14.03
N LYS A 382 14.17 -7.82 13.32
CA LYS A 382 15.49 -8.43 13.12
C LYS A 382 16.54 -7.37 12.78
N PRO A 383 17.84 -7.65 12.90
CA PRO A 383 18.89 -6.69 12.66
C PRO A 383 18.87 -6.05 11.25
N GLU A 384 18.44 -6.78 10.22
CA GLU A 384 18.35 -6.27 8.86
C GLU A 384 17.28 -5.17 8.73
N ASN A 385 16.24 -5.19 9.57
CA ASN A 385 15.11 -4.27 9.56
C ASN A 385 15.28 -3.09 10.53
N ILE A 386 16.38 -3.08 11.31
CA ILE A 386 16.78 -1.95 12.16
C ILE A 386 17.83 -1.15 11.39
N MET A 387 17.44 0.01 10.92
CA MET A 387 18.26 0.85 10.04
C MET A 387 18.72 2.10 10.78
N PHE A 388 19.70 2.80 10.20
CA PHE A 388 20.28 4.00 10.81
C PHE A 388 20.21 5.20 9.87
N ARG A 389 19.84 6.35 10.42
CA ARG A 389 20.06 7.65 9.79
C ARG A 389 21.54 8.01 9.79
N VAL A 390 21.89 9.08 9.08
CA VAL A 390 23.28 9.59 9.01
C VAL A 390 23.81 10.03 10.38
N ASP A 391 22.95 10.57 11.21
CA ASP A 391 23.23 11.02 12.59
C ASP A 391 23.39 9.87 13.60
N GLY A 392 23.09 8.64 13.19
CA GLY A 392 23.21 7.44 14.01
C GLY A 392 21.95 7.05 14.78
N GLU A 393 20.83 7.76 14.61
CA GLU A 393 19.53 7.34 15.16
C GLU A 393 19.08 6.03 14.53
N SER A 394 18.58 5.10 15.36
CA SER A 394 18.05 3.81 14.89
C SER A 394 16.55 3.87 14.60
N VAL A 395 16.17 3.23 13.51
CA VAL A 395 14.81 3.30 12.95
C VAL A 395 14.34 1.90 12.58
N LEU A 396 13.15 1.52 13.04
CA LEU A 396 12.48 0.28 12.67
C LEU A 396 11.82 0.45 11.30
N GLY A 397 12.18 -0.42 10.37
CA GLY A 397 11.66 -0.42 9.01
C GLY A 397 11.34 -1.80 8.49
N ASP A 398 10.96 -1.86 7.24
CA ASP A 398 10.57 -3.08 6.53
C ASP A 398 9.40 -3.84 7.18
N PHE A 399 8.27 -3.16 7.33
CA PHE A 399 7.02 -3.76 7.77
C PHE A 399 6.59 -4.87 6.81
N SER A 400 6.36 -6.06 7.36
CA SER A 400 6.15 -7.30 6.59
C SER A 400 4.73 -7.50 6.08
N VAL A 401 4.04 -6.44 5.70
CA VAL A 401 2.69 -6.50 5.12
C VAL A 401 2.58 -7.53 3.99
N ALA A 402 3.54 -7.49 3.07
CA ALA A 402 3.59 -8.44 1.96
C ALA A 402 3.89 -9.90 2.40
N LYS A 403 4.61 -10.09 3.51
CA LYS A 403 4.93 -11.42 4.04
C LYS A 403 3.70 -12.07 4.68
N GLN A 404 2.91 -11.30 5.42
CA GLN A 404 1.66 -11.77 6.02
C GLN A 404 0.66 -12.28 4.99
N LEU A 405 0.52 -11.60 3.87
CA LEU A 405 -0.37 -11.98 2.77
C LEU A 405 0.14 -13.22 2.02
N HIS A 406 1.45 -13.39 1.95
CA HIS A 406 2.06 -14.59 1.38
C HIS A 406 1.95 -15.79 2.35
N ASP A 407 2.04 -15.57 3.65
CA ASP A 407 1.99 -16.60 4.68
C ASP A 407 0.58 -17.18 4.85
N GLN A 408 -0.49 -16.43 4.63
CA GLN A 408 -1.85 -16.98 4.57
C GLN A 408 -2.05 -17.99 3.43
N ARG A 409 -1.30 -17.88 2.33
CA ARG A 409 -1.24 -18.93 1.28
C ARG A 409 -0.35 -20.11 1.69
N ARG A 410 0.53 -19.93 2.70
CA ARG A 410 1.51 -20.93 3.20
C ARG A 410 1.00 -21.85 4.30
N ILE A 411 -0.12 -21.55 4.93
CA ILE A 411 -0.77 -22.47 5.89
C ILE A 411 -1.02 -23.86 5.25
N GLN A 412 -0.91 -23.96 3.92
CA GLN A 412 -1.02 -25.22 3.18
C GLN A 412 0.32 -25.97 2.95
N ASP A 413 1.50 -25.34 3.18
CA ASP A 413 2.80 -26.07 3.12
C ASP A 413 3.86 -25.47 4.08
N PRO A 414 4.05 -26.09 5.26
CA PRO A 414 5.02 -25.64 6.29
C PRO A 414 6.49 -25.61 5.83
N ARG A 415 6.82 -26.20 4.66
CA ARG A 415 8.20 -26.33 4.16
C ARG A 415 8.74 -25.09 3.45
N MET A 416 7.97 -24.00 3.36
CA MET A 416 8.37 -22.78 2.65
C MET A 416 8.71 -21.59 3.59
N VAL A 417 9.52 -21.77 4.61
CA VAL A 417 10.11 -20.65 5.36
C VAL A 417 11.16 -19.96 4.49
N VAL A 418 10.90 -18.73 4.05
CA VAL A 418 11.90 -17.90 3.33
C VAL A 418 12.76 -17.16 4.33
N GLY A 419 14.03 -17.51 4.39
CA GLY A 419 15.04 -16.96 5.29
C GLY A 419 15.24 -17.84 6.53
N THR A 420 16.36 -17.62 7.22
CA THR A 420 16.70 -18.38 8.43
C THR A 420 16.01 -17.77 9.63
N PRO A 421 15.24 -18.51 10.44
CA PRO A 421 14.34 -17.99 11.48
C PRO A 421 15.08 -17.73 12.80
N TYR A 422 16.19 -16.98 12.78
CA TYR A 422 17.00 -16.73 13.98
C TYR A 422 16.34 -15.82 15.02
N PHE A 423 15.29 -15.09 14.66
CA PHE A 423 14.63 -14.10 15.50
C PHE A 423 13.13 -14.34 15.62
N ILE A 424 12.64 -15.49 15.14
CA ILE A 424 11.22 -15.84 15.13
C ILE A 424 10.72 -16.11 16.57
N SER A 425 9.51 -15.67 16.90
CA SER A 425 8.90 -16.01 18.18
C SER A 425 8.36 -17.46 18.19
N PRO A 426 8.22 -18.09 19.36
CA PRO A 426 7.67 -19.45 19.48
C PRO A 426 6.30 -19.63 18.82
N GLU A 427 5.37 -18.71 19.05
CA GLU A 427 4.03 -18.73 18.45
C GLU A 427 4.08 -18.63 16.93
N GLN A 428 4.93 -17.76 16.37
CA GLN A 428 5.14 -17.70 14.92
C GLN A 428 5.77 -18.99 14.38
N ALA A 429 6.68 -19.59 15.12
CA ALA A 429 7.32 -20.87 14.79
C ALA A 429 6.33 -22.05 14.82
N SER A 430 5.33 -22.00 15.71
CA SER A 430 4.22 -22.95 15.77
C SER A 430 3.16 -22.73 14.69
N GLY A 431 3.18 -21.59 14.01
CA GLY A 431 2.14 -21.21 13.05
C GLY A 431 0.92 -20.55 13.70
N ASP A 432 1.02 -20.18 14.97
CA ASP A 432 0.00 -19.44 15.69
C ASP A 432 0.01 -17.94 15.31
N GLU A 433 -1.05 -17.22 15.66
CA GLU A 433 -1.16 -15.79 15.35
C GLU A 433 -0.15 -14.97 16.18
N ALA A 434 0.66 -14.15 15.48
CA ALA A 434 1.59 -13.22 16.12
C ALA A 434 0.84 -12.10 16.83
N ASN A 435 1.37 -11.67 17.98
CA ASN A 435 0.85 -10.58 18.79
C ASN A 435 1.95 -9.56 19.15
N GLU A 436 1.64 -8.55 19.94
CA GLU A 436 2.60 -7.53 20.38
C GLU A 436 3.81 -8.15 21.10
N GLN A 437 3.60 -9.20 21.90
CA GLN A 437 4.65 -9.90 22.61
C GLN A 437 5.56 -10.73 21.70
N SER A 438 5.12 -11.05 20.47
CA SER A 438 5.97 -11.67 19.46
C SER A 438 7.11 -10.74 19.02
N ASP A 439 6.81 -9.45 18.85
CA ASP A 439 7.81 -8.43 18.52
C ASP A 439 8.81 -8.22 19.67
N ILE A 440 8.33 -8.29 20.93
CA ILE A 440 9.19 -8.21 22.13
C ILE A 440 10.15 -9.41 22.22
N TYR A 441 9.69 -10.62 21.90
CA TYR A 441 10.56 -11.79 21.83
C TYR A 441 11.66 -11.61 20.78
N SER A 442 11.27 -11.18 19.59
CA SER A 442 12.20 -10.93 18.49
C SER A 442 13.21 -9.83 18.84
N LEU A 443 12.78 -8.75 19.51
CA LEU A 443 13.67 -7.71 20.02
C LEU A 443 14.63 -8.25 21.09
N GLY A 444 14.19 -9.15 21.97
CA GLY A 444 15.05 -9.85 22.93
C GLY A 444 16.14 -10.69 22.23
N ALA A 445 15.78 -11.41 21.17
CA ALA A 445 16.71 -12.16 20.35
C ALA A 445 17.74 -11.26 19.65
N VAL A 446 17.31 -10.09 19.17
CA VAL A 446 18.20 -9.03 18.62
C VAL A 446 19.13 -8.49 19.69
N PHE A 447 18.62 -8.20 20.88
CA PHE A 447 19.43 -7.69 22.00
C PHE A 447 20.52 -8.68 22.40
N TYR A 448 20.19 -9.99 22.52
CA TYR A 448 21.19 -11.03 22.72
C TYR A 448 22.26 -11.01 21.62
N ASN A 449 21.86 -10.91 20.36
CA ASN A 449 22.78 -10.88 19.22
C ASN A 449 23.70 -9.64 19.23
N MET A 450 23.19 -8.49 19.63
CA MET A 450 24.00 -7.28 19.79
C MET A 450 25.08 -7.43 20.88
N LEU A 451 24.69 -7.96 22.05
CA LEU A 451 25.60 -8.12 23.18
C LEU A 451 26.68 -9.18 22.96
N THR A 452 26.34 -10.25 22.24
CA THR A 452 27.24 -11.43 22.12
C THR A 452 27.91 -11.55 20.76
N GLY A 453 27.38 -10.88 19.73
CA GLY A 453 27.77 -11.11 18.33
C GLY A 453 27.27 -12.44 17.76
N ALA A 454 26.60 -13.27 18.56
CA ALA A 454 26.10 -14.61 18.17
C ALA A 454 24.57 -14.62 18.09
N LYS A 455 24.03 -15.49 17.27
CA LYS A 455 22.57 -15.73 17.25
C LYS A 455 22.13 -16.45 18.54
N PRO A 456 20.92 -16.18 19.08
CA PRO A 456 20.45 -16.80 20.32
C PRO A 456 20.36 -18.33 20.22
N TYR A 457 19.98 -18.80 19.05
CA TYR A 457 19.92 -20.22 18.71
C TYR A 457 20.55 -20.45 17.35
N SER A 458 21.14 -21.64 17.15
CA SER A 458 21.81 -22.04 15.92
C SER A 458 21.70 -23.54 15.71
N GLY A 459 21.74 -24.00 14.47
CA GLY A 459 21.63 -25.41 14.12
C GLY A 459 21.92 -25.66 12.65
N ASP A 460 22.15 -26.91 12.28
CA ASP A 460 22.47 -27.29 10.90
C ASP A 460 21.24 -27.29 9.98
N THR A 461 20.03 -27.27 10.55
CA THR A 461 18.77 -27.27 9.81
C THR A 461 17.83 -26.18 10.35
N LEU A 462 16.88 -25.76 9.51
CA LEU A 462 15.83 -24.79 9.91
C LEU A 462 14.98 -25.35 11.05
N GLU A 463 14.64 -26.64 10.97
CA GLU A 463 13.84 -27.33 11.98
C GLU A 463 14.55 -27.34 13.34
N ALA A 464 15.87 -27.52 13.36
CA ALA A 464 16.65 -27.50 14.60
C ALA A 464 16.67 -26.10 15.26
N ILE A 465 16.70 -25.03 14.46
CA ILE A 465 16.62 -23.65 14.97
C ILE A 465 15.21 -23.37 15.49
N ILE A 466 14.18 -23.76 14.75
CA ILE A 466 12.77 -23.63 15.15
C ILE A 466 12.51 -24.37 16.45
N ASP A 467 12.97 -25.62 16.57
CA ASP A 467 12.81 -26.41 17.80
C ASP A 467 13.44 -25.72 19.02
N GLN A 468 14.60 -25.08 18.85
CA GLN A 468 15.24 -24.34 19.93
C GLN A 468 14.42 -23.08 20.32
N HIS A 469 13.84 -22.36 19.38
CA HIS A 469 12.92 -21.26 19.68
C HIS A 469 11.68 -21.73 20.47
N LEU A 470 11.20 -22.93 20.17
CA LEU A 470 10.06 -23.53 20.87
C LEU A 470 10.43 -24.04 22.27
N ASN A 471 11.52 -24.81 22.38
CA ASN A 471 11.74 -25.72 23.51
C ASN A 471 13.01 -25.43 24.32
N ALA A 472 14.06 -24.83 23.72
CA ALA A 472 15.30 -24.59 24.45
C ALA A 472 15.16 -23.42 25.47
N PRO A 473 15.88 -23.46 26.60
CA PRO A 473 15.89 -22.34 27.55
C PRO A 473 16.43 -21.07 26.89
N VAL A 474 16.09 -19.91 27.49
CA VAL A 474 16.66 -18.63 27.08
C VAL A 474 18.19 -18.70 27.20
N PRO A 475 18.94 -18.28 26.17
CA PRO A 475 20.39 -18.38 26.19
C PRO A 475 21.02 -17.52 27.30
N VAL A 476 22.11 -18.05 27.88
CA VAL A 476 22.81 -17.37 28.99
C VAL A 476 23.77 -16.33 28.42
N LEU A 477 23.71 -15.12 28.94
CA LEU A 477 24.60 -14.03 28.60
C LEU A 477 26.02 -14.25 29.21
N PRO A 478 27.09 -13.78 28.56
CA PRO A 478 28.42 -13.71 29.14
C PRO A 478 28.44 -12.98 30.48
N GLU A 479 29.40 -13.28 31.35
CA GLU A 479 29.53 -12.71 32.70
C GLU A 479 29.49 -11.17 32.70
N SER A 480 30.11 -10.52 31.70
CA SER A 480 30.09 -9.07 31.52
C SER A 480 28.71 -8.45 31.32
N TYR A 481 27.74 -9.24 30.85
CA TYR A 481 26.36 -8.80 30.57
C TYR A 481 25.31 -9.50 31.45
N GLN A 482 25.73 -10.25 32.46
CA GLN A 482 24.87 -11.08 33.32
C GLN A 482 23.79 -10.28 34.02
N HIS A 483 24.01 -8.99 34.27
CA HIS A 483 23.03 -8.10 34.88
C HIS A 483 21.81 -7.85 33.99
N PHE A 484 21.90 -8.07 32.67
CA PHE A 484 20.75 -8.00 31.75
C PHE A 484 20.00 -9.34 31.63
N GLN A 485 20.49 -10.43 32.23
CA GLN A 485 19.85 -11.74 32.10
C GLN A 485 18.39 -11.77 32.55
N PRO A 486 17.97 -11.12 33.66
CA PRO A 486 16.57 -11.07 34.06
C PRO A 486 15.68 -10.40 33.01
N LEU A 487 16.15 -9.28 32.42
CA LEU A 487 15.46 -8.57 31.34
C LEU A 487 15.28 -9.49 30.12
N LEU A 488 16.38 -10.13 29.67
CA LEU A 488 16.37 -11.02 28.52
C LEU A 488 15.48 -12.24 28.74
N ASN A 489 15.50 -12.83 29.93
CA ASN A 489 14.67 -13.98 30.28
C ASN A 489 13.18 -13.66 30.14
N LYS A 490 12.77 -12.47 30.53
CA LYS A 490 11.38 -12.05 30.44
C LYS A 490 11.01 -11.62 29.01
N MET A 491 11.90 -10.96 28.26
CA MET A 491 11.67 -10.66 26.84
C MET A 491 11.51 -11.93 26.01
N MET A 492 12.34 -12.97 26.28
CA MET A 492 12.40 -14.21 25.50
C MET A 492 11.65 -15.38 26.18
N ALA A 493 10.77 -15.14 27.14
CA ALA A 493 9.91 -16.17 27.73
C ALA A 493 9.13 -16.90 26.63
N LYS A 494 8.92 -18.22 26.78
CA LYS A 494 8.27 -19.04 25.76
C LYS A 494 6.78 -18.73 25.65
N ASP A 495 6.10 -18.58 26.77
CA ASP A 495 4.71 -18.13 26.82
C ASP A 495 4.66 -16.60 26.60
N PRO A 496 3.90 -16.10 25.60
CA PRO A 496 3.70 -14.67 25.40
C PRO A 496 3.17 -13.94 26.63
N ALA A 497 2.35 -14.58 27.45
CA ALA A 497 1.76 -13.98 28.66
C ALA A 497 2.82 -13.64 29.73
N ASP A 498 3.96 -14.33 29.73
CA ASP A 498 5.07 -14.07 30.66
C ASP A 498 6.01 -12.95 30.18
N ARG A 499 5.82 -12.45 28.95
CA ARG A 499 6.65 -11.39 28.37
C ARG A 499 6.16 -10.00 28.75
N TYR A 500 7.00 -9.01 28.51
CA TYR A 500 6.60 -7.62 28.52
C TYR A 500 5.67 -7.31 27.33
N VAL A 501 4.79 -6.31 27.49
CA VAL A 501 4.34 -5.46 26.38
C VAL A 501 5.29 -4.28 26.25
N ALA A 502 5.32 -3.59 25.11
CA ALA A 502 6.30 -2.52 24.86
C ALA A 502 6.30 -1.44 25.94
N GLN A 503 5.12 -1.06 26.47
CA GLN A 503 4.96 -0.09 27.55
C GLN A 503 5.65 -0.54 28.86
N THR A 504 5.49 -1.81 29.25
CA THR A 504 6.11 -2.33 30.47
C THR A 504 7.60 -2.59 30.30
N LEU A 505 8.04 -2.94 29.09
CA LEU A 505 9.46 -3.03 28.76
C LEU A 505 10.14 -1.66 28.89
N TRP A 506 9.51 -0.61 28.38
CA TRP A 506 10.01 0.76 28.50
C TRP A 506 10.17 1.20 29.97
N GLN A 507 9.20 0.86 30.82
CA GLN A 507 9.28 1.13 32.27
C GLN A 507 10.48 0.43 32.90
N GLU A 508 10.71 -0.84 32.58
CA GLU A 508 11.84 -1.63 33.10
C GLU A 508 13.19 -1.08 32.63
N ILE A 509 13.30 -0.70 31.35
CA ILE A 509 14.50 -0.05 30.78
C ILE A 509 14.82 1.23 31.57
N ASN A 510 13.86 2.09 31.83
CA ASN A 510 14.06 3.32 32.59
C ASN A 510 14.50 3.05 34.06
N VAL A 511 14.01 1.96 34.67
CA VAL A 511 14.48 1.56 36.01
C VAL A 511 15.94 1.12 35.96
N LEU A 512 16.32 0.32 34.99
CA LEU A 512 17.69 -0.16 34.82
C LEU A 512 18.65 0.99 34.48
N GLU A 513 18.25 1.94 33.64
CA GLU A 513 19.05 3.12 33.27
C GLU A 513 19.35 3.98 34.50
N ASN A 514 18.37 4.19 35.39
CA ASN A 514 18.55 4.94 36.64
C ASN A 514 19.42 4.20 37.67
N GLN A 515 19.57 2.88 37.57
CA GLN A 515 20.42 2.06 38.42
C GLN A 515 21.85 1.90 37.88
N TYR A 516 22.04 2.15 36.57
CA TYR A 516 23.33 2.03 35.91
C TYR A 516 24.13 3.32 36.11
N GLU A 517 25.06 3.34 37.07
CA GLU A 517 26.11 4.36 37.12
C GLU A 517 27.19 4.00 36.09
N PRO A 518 27.38 4.80 35.03
CA PRO A 518 28.47 4.55 34.08
C PRO A 518 29.81 4.61 34.83
N PRO A 519 30.78 3.76 34.43
CA PRO A 519 32.12 3.78 35.05
C PRO A 519 32.74 5.18 34.98
N PRO A 520 33.46 5.62 36.00
CA PRO A 520 33.88 7.02 36.21
C PRO A 520 34.73 7.63 35.12
N ASP A 521 35.27 6.85 34.18
CA ASP A 521 36.14 7.31 33.11
C ASP A 521 35.44 7.88 31.86
N LYS A 522 34.13 7.86 31.78
CA LYS A 522 33.35 8.36 30.60
C LYS A 522 32.37 9.51 30.92
N ARG A 523 32.53 10.20 32.05
CA ARG A 523 31.77 11.45 32.30
C ARG A 523 32.41 12.63 31.55
N ILE A 524 32.36 12.63 30.22
CA ILE A 524 32.61 13.82 29.42
C ILE A 524 31.31 14.61 29.35
N SER A 525 31.19 15.54 30.29
CA SER A 525 30.49 16.84 30.27
C SER A 525 29.46 17.09 29.15
N LEU A 526 28.18 16.78 29.44
CA LEU A 526 27.02 17.44 28.82
C LEU A 526 26.64 18.77 29.51
N GLN A 527 27.55 19.36 30.32
CA GLN A 527 27.29 20.61 31.08
C GLN A 527 28.02 21.86 30.54
N ASP A 528 28.78 21.81 29.45
CA ASP A 528 29.58 22.96 29.00
C ASP A 528 29.18 23.62 27.68
N THR A 529 28.02 23.31 27.10
CA THR A 529 27.56 24.02 25.88
C THR A 529 26.54 25.13 26.12
N SER A 530 26.24 25.47 27.38
CA SER A 530 25.28 26.55 27.70
C SER A 530 25.92 27.86 28.20
N LYS A 531 27.25 28.04 28.12
CA LYS A 531 27.94 29.26 28.61
C LYS A 531 28.79 30.03 27.61
N GLU A 532 28.82 29.69 26.32
CA GLU A 532 29.61 30.44 25.32
C GLU A 532 28.79 31.27 24.31
N SER A 533 27.51 31.55 24.56
CA SER A 533 26.70 32.43 23.68
C SER A 533 26.34 33.79 24.29
N GLU A 534 26.97 34.21 25.40
CA GLU A 534 26.73 35.54 26.01
C GLU A 534 27.98 36.42 26.16
N GLN A 535 28.99 36.32 25.31
CA GLN A 535 30.05 37.36 25.22
C GLN A 535 30.61 37.46 23.80
N SER A 536 29.91 38.14 22.90
CA SER A 536 30.51 39.15 21.98
C SER A 536 29.39 39.86 21.20
N VAL A 537 29.33 41.11 21.46
CA VAL A 537 28.66 42.25 20.87
C VAL A 537 28.64 42.24 19.34
#